data_ed15c02c1975d8fc45096cdc6745e7ba
#
_entry.id   ed15c02c1975d8fc45096cdc6745e7ba
#
_cell.length_a   1.000
_cell.length_b   1.000
_cell.length_c   1.000
_cell.angle_alpha   90.00
_cell.angle_beta   90.00
_cell.angle_gamma   90.00
#
_symmetry.space_group_name_H-M   'P 1'
#
loop_
_entity.id
_entity.type
_entity.pdbx_description
1 polymer ?
#
loop_
_entity_poly.entity_id
_entity_poly.type
_entity_poly.pdbx_seq_one_letter_code
_entity_poly.pdbx_strand_id
1 'polypeptide(L)'
;MKVYVLTSGAYSDYHIVGVLLDEEQARIAAEIMSDRHNDVEVETYDTDDLKFIKPGWKYWTVAFSERDHSIVDTFRDDYHLGPLGEPRHFTINHRWYVDAYAEDEDHAIKNASDRLSKYLAEQSNL
;
A
#
# COMPACT_ATOMS: atom_id res chain seq x y z
N MET A 1 -6.13 -5.68 10.64
CA MET A 1 -6.50 -7.07 10.32
C MET A 1 -6.11 -7.38 8.89
N LYS A 2 -5.50 -8.51 8.66
CA LYS A 2 -5.11 -8.93 7.32
C LYS A 2 -6.23 -9.68 6.62
N VAL A 3 -6.37 -9.42 5.32
CA VAL A 3 -7.35 -10.06 4.44
C VAL A 3 -6.58 -10.68 3.29
N TYR A 4 -6.93 -11.91 2.94
CA TYR A 4 -6.27 -12.67 1.88
C TYR A 4 -7.24 -12.82 0.72
N VAL A 5 -6.89 -12.23 -0.42
CA VAL A 5 -7.74 -12.19 -1.61
C VAL A 5 -7.17 -13.17 -2.62
N LEU A 6 -7.99 -14.13 -3.02
CA LEU A 6 -7.62 -15.08 -4.05
C LEU A 6 -7.99 -14.49 -5.41
N THR A 7 -7.00 -14.43 -6.30
CA THR A 7 -7.17 -13.82 -7.62
C THR A 7 -6.72 -14.78 -8.71
N SER A 8 -7.30 -14.65 -9.89
CA SER A 8 -6.93 -15.43 -11.05
C SER A 8 -6.99 -14.56 -12.31
N GLY A 9 -6.17 -14.90 -13.28
CA GLY A 9 -6.11 -14.19 -14.56
C GLY A 9 -5.17 -13.02 -14.56
N ALA A 10 -5.05 -12.37 -15.73
CA ALA A 10 -4.20 -11.21 -15.96
C ALA A 10 -4.93 -10.25 -16.88
N TYR A 11 -4.72 -8.95 -16.68
CA TYR A 11 -5.36 -7.91 -17.49
C TYR A 11 -6.89 -8.03 -17.49
N SER A 12 -7.49 -8.20 -18.65
CA SER A 12 -8.96 -8.26 -18.79
C SER A 12 -9.60 -9.50 -18.15
N ASP A 13 -8.80 -10.56 -17.92
CA ASP A 13 -9.29 -11.79 -17.30
C ASP A 13 -9.13 -11.78 -15.77
N TYR A 14 -8.48 -10.76 -15.23
CA TYR A 14 -8.26 -10.65 -13.78
C TYR A 14 -9.59 -10.59 -13.04
N HIS A 15 -9.73 -11.45 -12.04
CA HIS A 15 -10.93 -11.46 -11.20
C HIS A 15 -10.63 -12.07 -9.84
N ILE A 16 -11.47 -11.70 -8.87
CA ILE A 16 -11.38 -12.21 -7.52
C ILE A 16 -12.21 -13.49 -7.44
N VAL A 17 -11.59 -14.57 -6.94
CA VAL A 17 -12.27 -15.86 -6.78
C VAL A 17 -12.66 -16.17 -5.34
N GLY A 18 -12.11 -15.43 -4.39
CA GLY A 18 -12.46 -15.60 -2.97
C GLY A 18 -11.74 -14.64 -2.06
N VAL A 19 -12.23 -14.51 -0.84
CA VAL A 19 -11.62 -13.69 0.21
C VAL A 19 -11.63 -14.48 1.51
N LEU A 20 -10.49 -14.58 2.17
CA LEU A 20 -10.32 -15.33 3.39
C LEU A 20 -9.61 -14.49 4.46
N LEU A 21 -9.81 -14.83 5.72
CA LEU A 21 -9.19 -14.14 6.85
C LEU A 21 -8.03 -14.93 7.47
N ASP A 22 -7.82 -16.15 7.03
CA ASP A 22 -6.76 -17.03 7.50
C ASP A 22 -5.75 -17.28 6.38
N GLU A 23 -4.47 -16.99 6.65
CA GLU A 23 -3.40 -17.10 5.65
C GLU A 23 -3.19 -18.54 5.17
N GLU A 24 -3.14 -19.47 6.11
CA GLU A 24 -2.91 -20.89 5.81
C GLU A 24 -4.07 -21.43 4.95
N GLN A 25 -5.30 -21.11 5.31
CA GLN A 25 -6.46 -21.53 4.55
C GLN A 25 -6.48 -20.92 3.16
N ALA A 26 -6.06 -19.66 3.02
CA ALA A 26 -5.97 -18.99 1.72
C ALA A 26 -4.94 -19.67 0.83
N ARG A 27 -3.78 -20.02 1.39
CA ARG A 27 -2.73 -20.71 0.66
C ARG A 27 -3.21 -22.08 0.17
N ILE A 28 -3.87 -22.84 1.02
CA ILE A 28 -4.43 -24.16 0.68
C ILE A 28 -5.47 -24.01 -0.43
N ALA A 29 -6.38 -23.05 -0.29
CA ALA A 29 -7.43 -22.83 -1.30
C ALA A 29 -6.84 -22.45 -2.66
N ALA A 30 -5.84 -21.56 -2.67
CA ALA A 30 -5.18 -21.17 -3.91
C ALA A 30 -4.52 -22.36 -4.61
N GLU A 31 -3.87 -23.24 -3.85
CA GLU A 31 -3.23 -24.43 -4.38
C GLU A 31 -4.25 -25.41 -4.99
N ILE A 32 -5.35 -25.64 -4.27
CA ILE A 32 -6.41 -26.54 -4.74
C ILE A 32 -7.13 -26.00 -5.97
N MET A 33 -7.35 -24.68 -6.02
CA MET A 33 -8.10 -24.04 -7.10
C MET A 33 -7.27 -23.79 -8.36
N SER A 34 -5.94 -23.84 -8.26
CA SER A 34 -5.06 -23.69 -9.40
C SER A 34 -5.09 -24.96 -10.26
N ASP A 35 -5.06 -24.76 -11.58
CA ASP A 35 -4.98 -25.86 -12.53
C ASP A 35 -3.89 -25.58 -13.58
N ARG A 36 -3.81 -26.45 -14.59
CA ARG A 36 -2.79 -26.38 -15.65
C ARG A 36 -2.88 -25.08 -16.48
N HIS A 37 -4.03 -24.46 -16.52
CA HIS A 37 -4.31 -23.29 -17.37
C HIS A 37 -4.48 -21.99 -16.59
N ASN A 38 -4.83 -22.07 -15.31
CA ASN A 38 -5.13 -20.91 -14.47
C ASN A 38 -4.47 -21.04 -13.12
N ASP A 39 -3.63 -20.08 -12.79
CA ASP A 39 -3.04 -19.97 -11.46
C ASP A 39 -3.92 -19.07 -10.60
N VAL A 40 -4.15 -19.52 -9.37
CA VAL A 40 -4.81 -18.71 -8.34
C VAL A 40 -3.73 -18.23 -7.40
N GLU A 41 -3.65 -16.90 -7.24
CA GLU A 41 -2.66 -16.25 -6.40
C GLU A 41 -3.32 -15.68 -5.15
N VAL A 42 -2.52 -15.47 -4.11
CA VAL A 42 -2.97 -14.86 -2.86
C VAL A 42 -2.39 -13.44 -2.80
N GLU A 43 -3.28 -12.45 -2.73
CA GLU A 43 -2.89 -11.06 -2.47
C GLU A 43 -3.26 -10.72 -1.03
N THR A 44 -2.34 -10.13 -0.29
CA THR A 44 -2.54 -9.80 1.11
C THR A 44 -2.77 -8.31 1.27
N TYR A 45 -3.83 -7.94 1.98
CA TYR A 45 -4.16 -6.55 2.29
C TYR A 45 -4.35 -6.39 3.80
N ASP A 46 -3.87 -5.27 4.34
CA ASP A 46 -4.11 -4.95 5.74
C ASP A 46 -5.19 -3.87 5.82
N THR A 47 -6.32 -4.21 6.43
CA THR A 47 -7.44 -3.29 6.59
C THR A 47 -7.10 -2.10 7.49
N ASP A 48 -6.06 -2.23 8.32
CA ASP A 48 -5.63 -1.14 9.20
C ASP A 48 -5.11 0.05 8.42
N ASP A 49 -4.61 -0.15 7.20
CA ASP A 49 -4.14 0.93 6.34
C ASP A 49 -5.26 1.87 5.90
N LEU A 50 -6.50 1.40 5.92
CA LEU A 50 -7.65 2.14 5.39
C LEU A 50 -8.69 2.51 6.44
N LYS A 51 -8.62 1.95 7.65
CA LYS A 51 -9.68 2.10 8.66
C LYS A 51 -9.89 3.53 9.16
N PHE A 52 -8.92 4.42 8.96
CA PHE A 52 -8.99 5.80 9.43
C PHE A 52 -9.37 6.79 8.33
N ILE A 53 -9.60 6.31 7.10
CA ILE A 53 -9.98 7.19 5.99
C ILE A 53 -11.39 7.70 6.22
N LYS A 54 -11.57 9.01 6.06
CA LYS A 54 -12.86 9.69 6.22
C LYS A 54 -13.33 10.24 4.88
N PRO A 55 -14.67 10.47 4.74
CA PRO A 55 -15.18 11.13 3.53
C PRO A 55 -14.47 12.47 3.27
N GLY A 56 -14.14 12.72 2.02
CA GLY A 56 -13.44 13.93 1.62
C GLY A 56 -11.93 13.86 1.63
N TRP A 57 -11.36 12.81 2.19
CA TRP A 57 -9.90 12.61 2.13
C TRP A 57 -9.49 12.25 0.71
N LYS A 58 -8.27 12.67 0.35
CA LYS A 58 -7.67 12.43 -0.97
C LYS A 58 -6.36 11.66 -0.80
N TYR A 59 -5.91 11.08 -1.90
CA TYR A 59 -4.62 10.39 -1.95
C TYR A 59 -3.52 11.41 -2.28
N TRP A 60 -2.45 11.39 -1.49
CA TRP A 60 -1.32 12.30 -1.63
C TRP A 60 -0.01 11.52 -1.65
N THR A 61 0.98 12.07 -2.34
CA THR A 61 2.36 11.60 -2.24
C THR A 61 3.22 12.76 -1.80
N VAL A 62 3.98 12.57 -0.74
CA VAL A 62 4.88 13.59 -0.20
C VAL A 62 6.32 13.15 -0.44
N ALA A 63 7.12 14.04 -1.02
CA ALA A 63 8.53 13.81 -1.27
C ALA A 63 9.37 14.46 -0.17
N PHE A 64 10.30 13.68 0.40
CA PHE A 64 11.19 14.12 1.46
C PHE A 64 12.63 14.01 0.98
N SER A 65 13.49 14.96 1.43
CA SER A 65 14.93 14.87 1.19
C SER A 65 15.50 13.63 1.90
N GLU A 66 16.35 12.88 1.22
CA GLU A 66 17.08 11.76 1.82
C GLU A 66 17.96 12.20 2.99
N ARG A 67 18.52 13.41 2.92
CA ARG A 67 19.50 13.91 3.87
C ARG A 67 18.92 14.24 5.24
N ASP A 68 17.86 15.04 5.28
CA ASP A 68 17.31 15.59 6.54
C ASP A 68 15.80 15.33 6.69
N HIS A 69 15.21 14.62 5.73
CA HIS A 69 13.77 14.34 5.68
C HIS A 69 12.92 15.62 5.67
N SER A 70 13.46 16.72 5.16
CA SER A 70 12.67 17.92 4.92
C SER A 70 11.76 17.72 3.71
N ILE A 71 10.64 18.43 3.68
CA ILE A 71 9.66 18.29 2.61
C ILE A 71 10.18 18.96 1.34
N VAL A 72 10.20 18.21 0.25
CA VAL A 72 10.64 18.71 -1.06
C VAL A 72 9.45 19.08 -1.93
N ASP A 73 8.42 18.22 -1.94
CA ASP A 73 7.25 18.42 -2.77
C ASP A 73 6.05 17.63 -2.25
N THR A 74 4.86 18.02 -2.69
CA THR A 74 3.61 17.37 -2.33
C THR A 74 2.75 17.24 -3.57
N PHE A 75 2.29 16.01 -3.86
CA PHE A 75 1.48 15.72 -5.03
C PHE A 75 0.14 15.15 -4.61
N ARG A 76 -0.94 15.65 -5.20
CA ARG A 76 -2.26 15.07 -5.05
C ARG A 76 -2.55 14.18 -6.25
N ASP A 77 -2.99 12.95 -6.01
CA ASP A 77 -3.35 12.00 -7.06
C ASP A 77 -4.85 11.71 -6.98
N ASP A 78 -5.61 12.29 -7.92
CA ASP A 78 -7.06 12.12 -7.96
C ASP A 78 -7.49 10.81 -8.61
N TYR A 79 -6.55 10.09 -9.22
CA TYR A 79 -6.86 8.87 -9.98
C TYR A 79 -6.39 7.59 -9.29
N HIS A 80 -5.64 7.73 -8.21
CA HIS A 80 -5.16 6.55 -7.50
C HIS A 80 -6.27 5.94 -6.66
N LEU A 81 -6.42 4.63 -6.77
CA LEU A 81 -7.37 3.85 -5.98
C LEU A 81 -6.61 2.67 -5.38
N GLY A 82 -6.67 2.53 -4.09
CA GLY A 82 -6.10 1.37 -3.45
C GLY A 82 -5.36 1.65 -2.15
N PRO A 83 -4.72 0.62 -1.60
CA PRO A 83 -3.98 0.73 -0.35
C PRO A 83 -2.71 1.56 -0.51
N LEU A 84 -2.24 2.10 0.60
CA LEU A 84 -0.97 2.80 0.65
C LEU A 84 0.17 1.80 0.52
N GLY A 85 1.14 2.11 -0.34
CA GLY A 85 2.37 1.34 -0.43
C GLY A 85 3.36 1.71 0.65
N GLU A 86 4.45 0.95 0.75
CA GLU A 86 5.56 1.31 1.63
C GLU A 86 6.27 2.57 1.11
N PRO A 87 6.92 3.33 2.00
CA PRO A 87 7.77 4.44 1.55
C PRO A 87 8.81 3.96 0.53
N ARG A 88 9.01 4.74 -0.53
CA ARG A 88 9.91 4.41 -1.63
C ARG A 88 11.11 5.35 -1.61
N HIS A 89 12.30 4.78 -1.71
CA HIS A 89 13.55 5.52 -1.77
C HIS A 89 14.14 5.48 -3.17
N PHE A 90 14.41 6.66 -3.74
CA PHE A 90 15.05 6.79 -5.03
C PHE A 90 16.41 7.45 -4.88
N THR A 91 17.47 6.68 -5.18
CA THR A 91 18.85 7.17 -5.08
C THR A 91 19.19 8.17 -6.17
N ILE A 92 18.52 8.08 -7.32
CA ILE A 92 18.81 8.93 -8.48
C ILE A 92 18.55 10.41 -8.19
N ASN A 93 17.54 10.73 -7.37
CA ASN A 93 17.23 12.11 -7.00
C ASN A 93 17.34 12.36 -5.48
N HIS A 94 17.82 11.39 -4.73
CA HIS A 94 18.03 11.47 -3.27
C HIS A 94 16.76 11.84 -2.51
N ARG A 95 15.65 11.15 -2.82
CA ARG A 95 14.35 11.43 -2.21
C ARG A 95 13.66 10.19 -1.70
N TRP A 96 12.85 10.39 -0.67
CA TRP A 96 11.83 9.45 -0.22
C TRP A 96 10.47 9.91 -0.74
N TYR A 97 9.66 8.98 -1.21
CA TYR A 97 8.28 9.24 -1.60
C TYR A 97 7.35 8.42 -0.70
N VAL A 98 6.43 9.09 -0.02
CA VAL A 98 5.54 8.47 0.95
C VAL A 98 4.10 8.84 0.61
N ASP A 99 3.25 7.82 0.46
CA ASP A 99 1.84 8.00 0.16
C ASP A 99 1.04 8.16 1.46
N ALA A 100 -0.01 8.96 1.41
CA ALA A 100 -0.89 9.17 2.54
C ALA A 100 -2.29 9.56 2.07
N TYR A 101 -3.30 9.14 2.83
CA TYR A 101 -4.64 9.70 2.69
C TYR A 101 -4.78 10.86 3.65
N ALA A 102 -5.32 11.99 3.19
CA ALA A 102 -5.45 13.18 3.99
C ALA A 102 -6.50 14.13 3.45
N GLU A 103 -6.98 14.99 4.32
CA GLU A 103 -7.98 16.00 4.00
C GLU A 103 -7.40 17.14 3.16
N ASP A 104 -6.18 17.57 3.50
CA ASP A 104 -5.49 18.67 2.83
C ASP A 104 -3.98 18.44 2.82
N GLU A 105 -3.23 19.39 2.24
CA GLU A 105 -1.79 19.27 2.10
C GLU A 105 -1.06 19.16 3.44
N ASP A 106 -1.39 20.01 4.41
CA ASP A 106 -0.73 20.00 5.73
C ASP A 106 -0.98 18.67 6.45
N HIS A 107 -2.19 18.14 6.35
CA HIS A 107 -2.55 16.84 6.89
C HIS A 107 -1.79 15.71 6.19
N ALA A 108 -1.63 15.81 4.86
CA ALA A 108 -0.87 14.84 4.08
C ALA A 108 0.60 14.80 4.51
N ILE A 109 1.19 15.98 4.71
CA ILE A 109 2.58 16.09 5.16
C ILE A 109 2.75 15.45 6.54
N LYS A 110 1.84 15.71 7.47
CA LYS A 110 1.88 15.12 8.81
C LYS A 110 1.77 13.60 8.75
N ASN A 111 0.78 13.09 8.03
CA ASN A 111 0.56 11.65 7.92
C ASN A 111 1.72 10.95 7.24
N ALA A 112 2.25 11.52 6.16
CA ALA A 112 3.40 10.96 5.45
C ALA A 112 4.66 10.98 6.33
N SER A 113 4.88 12.06 7.09
CA SER A 113 6.01 12.15 8.00
C SER A 113 5.96 11.07 9.08
N ASP A 114 4.78 10.86 9.66
CA ASP A 114 4.57 9.81 10.67
C ASP A 114 4.83 8.42 10.08
N ARG A 115 4.35 8.17 8.86
CA ARG A 115 4.57 6.90 8.17
C ARG A 115 6.05 6.66 7.86
N LEU A 116 6.76 7.68 7.39
CA LEU A 116 8.18 7.56 7.09
C LEU A 116 8.98 7.27 8.36
N SER A 117 8.71 8.00 9.44
CA SER A 117 9.38 7.81 10.72
C SER A 117 9.18 6.40 11.26
N LYS A 118 7.95 5.90 11.19
CA LYS A 118 7.63 4.54 11.63
C LYS A 118 8.36 3.51 10.79
N TYR A 119 8.34 3.66 9.47
CA TYR A 119 9.00 2.75 8.54
C TYR A 119 10.51 2.69 8.81
N LEU A 120 11.16 3.84 8.95
CA LEU A 120 12.60 3.89 9.22
C LEU A 120 12.96 3.26 10.57
N ALA A 121 12.12 3.49 11.60
CA ALA A 121 12.31 2.86 12.90
C ALA A 121 12.20 1.33 12.83
N GLU A 122 11.24 0.83 12.08
CA GLU A 122 11.06 -0.62 11.87
C GLU A 122 12.25 -1.22 11.11
N GLN A 123 12.78 -0.52 10.12
CA GLN A 123 13.94 -0.99 9.36
C GLN A 123 15.21 -1.05 10.23
N SER A 124 15.39 -0.10 11.13
CA SER A 124 16.59 -0.09 11.98
C SER A 124 16.56 -1.15 13.08
N ASN A 125 15.43 -1.80 13.32
CA ASN A 125 15.30 -2.88 14.29
C ASN A 125 15.53 -4.27 13.68
N LEU A 126 15.85 -4.35 12.40
CA LEU A 126 16.11 -5.63 11.71
C LEU A 126 17.55 -6.14 11.88
#